data_2a8037f4582e9310ab01c3ed3445c585
#
_entry.id   2a8037f4582e9310ab01c3ed3445c585
#
_cell.length_a   1.000
_cell.length_b   1.000
_cell.length_c   1.000
_cell.angle_alpha   90.00
_cell.angle_beta   90.00
_cell.angle_gamma   90.00
#
_symmetry.space_group_name_H-M   'P 1'
#
loop_
_entity.id
_entity.type
_entity.pdbx_description
1 polymer ?
#
loop_
_entity_poly.entity_id
_entity_poly.type
_entity_poly.pdbx_seq_one_letter_code
_entity_poly.pdbx_strand_id
1 'polypeptide(L)'
;MKKKFKLQFKVGKTFKDKRGWLKKILDGNFSSCIEIYSKKGSVRANHYHKKDKHFIYIIDGEILYFYRDRKKKAKTRIKLMKKNDLFFTPAMQEHMAYFTKNTHFLAFSTRKRTQFDYEKDLVRVNMQNYRKVKAAITRYK
;
A
#
# COMPACT_ATOMS: atom_id res chain seq x y z
N MET A 1 13.94 -6.94 -21.76
CA MET A 1 12.84 -5.97 -21.50
C MET A 1 12.68 -5.75 -20.01
N LYS A 2 12.74 -4.50 -19.54
CA LYS A 2 12.35 -4.19 -18.16
C LYS A 2 10.84 -4.41 -18.03
N LYS A 3 10.41 -5.30 -17.13
CA LYS A 3 8.97 -5.46 -16.83
C LYS A 3 8.40 -4.11 -16.37
N LYS A 4 7.37 -3.63 -17.07
CA LYS A 4 6.67 -2.40 -16.70
C LYS A 4 6.06 -2.58 -15.31
N PHE A 5 6.31 -1.64 -14.40
CA PHE A 5 5.73 -1.64 -13.07
C PHE A 5 4.20 -1.63 -13.15
N LYS A 6 3.57 -2.50 -12.38
CA LYS A 6 2.11 -2.59 -12.27
C LYS A 6 1.72 -2.35 -10.81
N LEU A 7 0.98 -1.28 -10.58
CA LEU A 7 0.52 -0.90 -9.24
C LEU A 7 -0.65 -1.76 -8.77
N GLN A 8 -1.69 -1.89 -9.58
CA GLN A 8 -2.97 -2.47 -9.17
C GLN A 8 -3.22 -3.82 -9.84
N PHE A 9 -3.77 -4.76 -9.07
CA PHE A 9 -4.07 -6.11 -9.49
C PHE A 9 -5.56 -6.41 -9.27
N LYS A 10 -6.11 -7.31 -10.08
CA LYS A 10 -7.48 -7.80 -9.89
C LYS A 10 -7.50 -8.87 -8.81
N VAL A 11 -8.46 -8.79 -7.90
CA VAL A 11 -8.80 -9.90 -7.01
C VAL A 11 -9.66 -10.94 -7.75
N GLY A 12 -9.75 -12.15 -7.21
CA GLY A 12 -10.58 -13.21 -7.77
C GLY A 12 -12.06 -12.83 -7.79
N LYS A 13 -12.82 -13.50 -8.65
CA LYS A 13 -14.28 -13.37 -8.65
C LYS A 13 -14.86 -13.90 -7.35
N THR A 14 -15.91 -13.25 -6.86
CA THR A 14 -16.67 -13.75 -5.73
C THR A 14 -17.49 -14.96 -6.14
N PHE A 15 -17.27 -16.09 -5.46
CA PHE A 15 -18.13 -17.26 -5.54
C PHE A 15 -19.18 -17.17 -4.44
N LYS A 16 -20.46 -17.33 -4.78
CA LYS A 16 -21.59 -17.19 -3.85
C LYS A 16 -22.53 -18.37 -3.94
N ASP A 17 -22.95 -18.91 -2.78
CA ASP A 17 -23.96 -19.95 -2.67
C ASP A 17 -24.82 -19.71 -1.42
N LYS A 18 -25.70 -20.68 -1.06
CA LYS A 18 -26.60 -20.58 0.11
C LYS A 18 -25.90 -20.44 1.46
N ARG A 19 -24.60 -20.77 1.53
CA ARG A 19 -23.80 -20.66 2.76
C ARG A 19 -23.15 -19.28 2.92
N GLY A 20 -23.09 -18.46 1.84
CA GLY A 20 -22.44 -17.17 1.79
C GLY A 20 -21.54 -17.02 0.55
N TRP A 21 -20.37 -16.43 0.70
CA TRP A 21 -19.47 -16.18 -0.41
C TRP A 21 -18.00 -16.35 0.00
N LEU A 22 -17.17 -16.61 -0.99
CA LEU A 22 -15.71 -16.59 -0.86
C LEU A 22 -15.09 -15.88 -2.07
N LYS A 23 -13.93 -15.29 -1.82
CA LYS A 23 -13.17 -14.59 -2.85
C LYS A 23 -11.68 -14.78 -2.58
N LYS A 24 -10.95 -15.23 -3.58
CA LYS A 24 -9.49 -15.30 -3.48
C LYS A 24 -8.90 -13.89 -3.62
N ILE A 25 -8.13 -13.46 -2.65
CA ILE A 25 -7.47 -12.16 -2.68
C ILE A 25 -6.17 -12.26 -3.47
N LEU A 26 -5.32 -13.23 -3.16
CA LEU A 26 -3.96 -13.27 -3.64
C LEU A 26 -3.35 -14.67 -3.47
N ASP A 27 -2.59 -15.10 -4.46
CA ASP A 27 -1.65 -16.23 -4.33
C ASP A 27 -0.22 -15.68 -4.30
N GLY A 28 0.66 -16.33 -3.55
CA GLY A 28 2.06 -15.97 -3.52
C GLY A 28 2.80 -16.52 -2.30
N ASN A 29 4.10 -16.32 -2.29
CA ASN A 29 4.96 -16.70 -1.17
C ASN A 29 5.13 -15.49 -0.25
N PHE A 30 4.44 -15.50 0.88
CA PHE A 30 4.48 -14.44 1.87
C PHE A 30 4.97 -14.96 3.21
N SER A 31 5.81 -14.17 3.87
CA SER A 31 6.31 -14.49 5.22
C SER A 31 5.45 -13.88 6.31
N SER A 32 4.63 -12.88 5.98
CA SER A 32 3.71 -12.27 6.96
C SER A 32 2.44 -11.74 6.32
N CYS A 33 1.38 -11.74 7.11
CA CYS A 33 0.13 -11.04 6.81
C CYS A 33 -0.25 -10.24 8.05
N ILE A 34 -0.49 -8.94 7.89
CA ILE A 34 -0.83 -8.04 8.99
C ILE A 34 -2.19 -7.41 8.68
N GLU A 35 -3.08 -7.44 9.67
CA GLU A 35 -4.33 -6.71 9.65
C GLU A 35 -4.12 -5.33 10.27
N ILE A 36 -4.55 -4.27 9.57
CA ILE A 36 -4.33 -2.89 9.99
C ILE A 36 -5.65 -2.11 9.90
N TYR A 37 -5.94 -1.35 10.95
CA TYR A 37 -6.97 -0.34 10.96
C TYR A 37 -6.34 1.04 11.11
N SER A 38 -6.76 1.99 10.31
CA SER A 38 -6.25 3.37 10.33
C SER A 38 -7.40 4.37 10.30
N LYS A 39 -7.35 5.33 11.20
CA LYS A 39 -8.35 6.39 11.27
C LYS A 39 -8.21 7.39 10.12
N LYS A 40 -9.32 7.95 9.68
CA LYS A 40 -9.35 9.07 8.74
C LYS A 40 -8.39 10.17 9.18
N GLY A 41 -7.64 10.73 8.24
CA GLY A 41 -6.66 11.80 8.47
C GLY A 41 -5.29 11.33 8.92
N SER A 42 -5.13 10.05 9.27
CA SER A 42 -3.82 9.52 9.65
C SER A 42 -2.93 9.26 8.43
N VAL A 43 -1.64 9.15 8.68
CA VAL A 43 -0.60 8.85 7.69
C VAL A 43 0.17 7.63 8.15
N ARG A 44 0.42 6.70 7.23
CA ARG A 44 1.32 5.57 7.44
C ARG A 44 2.34 5.47 6.31
N ALA A 45 3.30 4.57 6.49
CA ALA A 45 4.45 4.40 5.63
C ALA A 45 5.33 5.65 5.66
N ASN A 46 5.43 6.42 4.59
CA ASN A 46 6.35 7.55 4.49
C ASN A 46 7.82 7.09 4.54
N HIS A 47 8.08 6.02 3.77
CA HIS A 47 9.35 5.33 3.73
C HIS A 47 9.51 4.54 2.43
N TYR A 48 10.64 3.87 2.28
CA TYR A 48 10.81 2.77 1.34
C TYR A 48 11.46 1.58 2.04
N HIS A 49 11.25 0.39 1.49
CA HIS A 49 11.89 -0.84 1.93
C HIS A 49 13.10 -1.16 1.04
N LYS A 50 14.18 -1.60 1.64
CA LYS A 50 15.38 -2.00 0.89
C LYS A 50 15.18 -3.34 0.17
N LYS A 51 14.47 -4.26 0.79
CA LYS A 51 14.31 -5.65 0.30
C LYS A 51 12.85 -6.11 0.28
N ASP A 52 12.05 -5.72 1.27
CA ASP A 52 10.66 -6.15 1.37
C ASP A 52 9.81 -5.65 0.20
N LYS A 53 8.91 -6.51 -0.22
CA LYS A 53 7.85 -6.21 -1.18
C LYS A 53 6.54 -6.58 -0.53
N HIS A 54 5.50 -5.79 -0.74
CA HIS A 54 4.22 -6.13 -0.16
C HIS A 54 3.03 -5.78 -1.04
N PHE A 55 1.94 -6.50 -0.79
CA PHE A 55 0.62 -6.21 -1.33
C PHE A 55 -0.26 -5.65 -0.23
N ILE A 56 -1.10 -4.71 -0.61
CA ILE A 56 -2.15 -4.15 0.25
C ILE A 56 -3.50 -4.50 -0.35
N TYR A 57 -4.39 -5.06 0.47
CA TYR A 57 -5.78 -5.30 0.11
C TYR A 57 -6.70 -4.52 1.04
N ILE A 58 -7.53 -3.64 0.48
CA ILE A 58 -8.46 -2.81 1.24
C ILE A 58 -9.77 -3.57 1.46
N ILE A 59 -10.03 -3.95 2.72
CA ILE A 59 -11.27 -4.61 3.13
C ILE A 59 -12.40 -3.59 3.15
N ASP A 60 -12.13 -2.42 3.74
CA ASP A 60 -13.06 -1.30 3.80
C ASP A 60 -12.32 0.02 3.95
N GLY A 61 -12.87 1.10 3.40
CA GLY A 61 -12.29 2.43 3.47
C GLY A 61 -11.63 2.90 2.18
N GLU A 62 -10.67 3.82 2.32
CA GLU A 62 -10.06 4.50 1.18
C GLU A 62 -8.70 5.09 1.54
N ILE A 63 -7.73 4.92 0.66
CA ILE A 63 -6.36 5.38 0.82
C ILE A 63 -5.97 6.27 -0.36
N LEU A 64 -5.53 7.49 -0.08
CA LEU A 64 -4.80 8.30 -1.04
C LEU A 64 -3.33 7.88 -0.98
N TYR A 65 -2.90 7.14 -1.99
CA TYR A 65 -1.60 6.50 -2.03
C TYR A 65 -0.63 7.29 -2.91
N PHE A 66 0.51 7.60 -2.32
CA PHE A 66 1.60 8.32 -2.97
C PHE A 66 2.78 7.37 -3.14
N TYR A 67 3.37 7.36 -4.34
CA TYR A 67 4.55 6.55 -4.61
C TYR A 67 5.49 7.21 -5.60
N ARG A 68 6.78 6.89 -5.47
CA ARG A 68 7.85 7.49 -6.25
C ARG A 68 9.04 6.54 -6.32
N ASP A 69 9.59 6.32 -7.51
CA ASP A 69 10.83 5.58 -7.67
C ASP A 69 12.01 6.33 -7.05
N ARG A 70 12.97 5.60 -6.49
CA ARG A 70 14.21 6.14 -5.94
C ARG A 70 15.22 6.55 -7.01
N LYS A 71 14.76 7.04 -8.14
CA LYS A 71 15.60 7.55 -9.24
C LYS A 71 15.67 9.06 -9.18
N LYS A 72 16.84 9.61 -9.59
CA LYS A 72 17.00 11.05 -9.76
C LYS A 72 15.89 11.60 -10.68
N LYS A 73 15.23 12.69 -10.27
CA LYS A 73 14.13 13.34 -11.00
C LYS A 73 12.85 12.49 -11.19
N ALA A 74 12.67 11.42 -10.43
CA ALA A 74 11.41 10.68 -10.45
C ALA A 74 10.25 11.57 -9.96
N LYS A 75 9.10 11.45 -10.62
CA LYS A 75 7.89 12.19 -10.25
C LYS A 75 7.08 11.42 -9.24
N THR A 76 6.53 12.12 -8.24
CA THR A 76 5.55 11.54 -7.32
C THR A 76 4.26 11.27 -8.08
N ARG A 77 3.76 10.03 -7.95
CA ARG A 77 2.49 9.60 -8.49
C ARG A 77 1.48 9.44 -7.36
N ILE A 78 0.22 9.64 -7.68
CA ILE A 78 -0.89 9.62 -6.75
C ILE A 78 -1.97 8.69 -7.29
N LYS A 79 -2.50 7.82 -6.44
CA LYS A 79 -3.64 6.96 -6.78
C LYS A 79 -4.58 6.87 -5.60
N LEU A 80 -5.87 7.08 -5.84
CA LEU A 80 -6.90 6.81 -4.86
C LEU A 80 -7.27 5.33 -4.92
N MET A 81 -7.00 4.62 -3.82
CA MET A 81 -7.27 3.19 -3.66
C MET A 81 -8.51 3.02 -2.80
N LYS A 82 -9.43 2.17 -3.22
CA LYS A 82 -10.75 2.01 -2.61
C LYS A 82 -10.98 0.58 -2.12
N LYS A 83 -12.07 0.38 -1.42
CA LYS A 83 -12.55 -0.95 -1.00
C LYS A 83 -12.43 -1.98 -2.13
N ASN A 84 -11.89 -3.15 -1.81
CA ASN A 84 -11.61 -4.27 -2.70
C ASN A 84 -10.43 -4.06 -3.67
N ASP A 85 -9.74 -2.95 -3.61
CA ASP A 85 -8.52 -2.77 -4.40
C ASP A 85 -7.36 -3.56 -3.79
N LEU A 86 -6.56 -4.15 -4.67
CA LEU A 86 -5.31 -4.83 -4.37
C LEU A 86 -4.18 -4.13 -5.10
N PHE A 87 -3.16 -3.68 -4.38
CA PHE A 87 -2.04 -2.98 -4.99
C PHE A 87 -0.69 -3.41 -4.41
N PHE A 88 0.35 -3.17 -5.17
CA PHE A 88 1.70 -3.69 -4.94
C PHE A 88 2.70 -2.57 -4.70
N THR A 89 3.54 -2.75 -3.68
CA THR A 89 4.67 -1.88 -3.38
C THR A 89 5.97 -2.68 -3.55
N PRO A 90 6.78 -2.38 -4.57
CA PRO A 90 8.08 -3.01 -4.73
C PRO A 90 9.12 -2.47 -3.74
N ALA A 91 10.21 -3.19 -3.57
CA ALA A 91 11.37 -2.66 -2.87
C ALA A 91 11.90 -1.39 -3.57
N MET A 92 12.54 -0.51 -2.81
CA MET A 92 13.16 0.73 -3.29
C MET A 92 12.19 1.76 -3.88
N GLN A 93 10.88 1.62 -3.63
CA GLN A 93 9.90 2.63 -3.99
C GLN A 93 9.45 3.39 -2.74
N GLU A 94 9.65 4.71 -2.74
CA GLU A 94 9.10 5.58 -1.69
C GLU A 94 7.58 5.55 -1.76
N HIS A 95 6.93 5.43 -0.63
CA HIS A 95 5.48 5.42 -0.56
C HIS A 95 4.95 5.98 0.75
N MET A 96 3.76 6.56 0.65
CA MET A 96 3.02 7.12 1.78
C MET A 96 1.53 6.89 1.57
N ALA A 97 0.85 6.54 2.63
CA ALA A 97 -0.60 6.36 2.66
C ALA A 97 -1.24 7.44 3.53
N TYR A 98 -2.15 8.20 2.95
CA TYR A 98 -3.04 9.11 3.66
C TYR A 98 -4.45 8.52 3.65
N PHE A 99 -5.06 8.38 4.81
CA PHE A 99 -6.37 7.74 4.94
C PHE A 99 -7.48 8.78 4.84
N THR A 100 -8.17 8.79 3.71
CA THR A 100 -9.29 9.72 3.46
C THR A 100 -10.58 9.29 4.17
N LYS A 101 -10.63 8.02 4.61
CA LYS A 101 -11.68 7.42 5.42
C LYS A 101 -11.07 6.51 6.48
N ASN A 102 -11.84 6.14 7.50
CA ASN A 102 -11.46 5.04 8.36
C ASN A 102 -11.27 3.80 7.49
N THR A 103 -10.11 3.18 7.57
CA THR A 103 -9.71 2.14 6.62
C THR A 103 -9.21 0.89 7.33
N HIS A 104 -9.73 -0.24 6.91
CA HIS A 104 -9.35 -1.58 7.34
C HIS A 104 -8.74 -2.33 6.17
N PHE A 105 -7.51 -2.82 6.33
CA PHE A 105 -6.79 -3.46 5.24
C PHE A 105 -5.82 -4.53 5.72
N LEU A 106 -5.39 -5.37 4.78
CA LEU A 106 -4.37 -6.40 4.99
C LEU A 106 -3.09 -6.02 4.23
N ALA A 107 -1.95 -6.29 4.85
CA ALA A 107 -0.63 -6.17 4.23
C ALA A 107 0.04 -7.54 4.18
N PHE A 108 0.36 -8.00 2.97
CA PHE A 108 1.08 -9.26 2.73
C PHE A 108 2.53 -8.92 2.36
N SER A 109 3.47 -9.35 3.17
CA SER A 109 4.90 -9.03 3.01
C SER A 109 5.74 -10.26 2.70
N THR A 110 6.75 -10.11 1.87
CA THR A 110 7.68 -11.18 1.51
C THR A 110 8.69 -11.48 2.62
N ARG A 111 8.78 -10.59 3.61
CA ARG A 111 9.69 -10.72 4.76
C ARG A 111 8.92 -10.76 6.08
N LYS A 112 9.55 -11.34 7.10
CA LYS A 112 9.01 -11.31 8.46
C LYS A 112 8.87 -9.88 8.98
N ARG A 113 7.80 -9.62 9.71
CA ARG A 113 7.46 -8.30 10.25
C ARG A 113 7.68 -8.22 11.76
N THR A 114 8.77 -8.80 12.29
CA THR A 114 9.23 -8.46 13.63
C THR A 114 9.67 -6.99 13.65
N GLN A 115 9.56 -6.31 14.77
CA GLN A 115 9.98 -4.91 14.87
C GLN A 115 11.44 -4.71 14.45
N PHE A 116 12.30 -5.63 14.83
CA PHE A 116 13.72 -5.61 14.49
C PHE A 116 13.96 -5.74 12.98
N ASP A 117 13.35 -6.73 12.33
CA ASP A 117 13.50 -6.96 10.88
C ASP A 117 12.89 -5.80 10.08
N TYR A 118 11.76 -5.29 10.52
CA TYR A 118 11.08 -4.15 9.91
C TYR A 118 11.95 -2.88 9.94
N GLU A 119 12.49 -2.51 11.10
CA GLU A 119 13.32 -1.32 11.25
C GLU A 119 14.64 -1.40 10.47
N LYS A 120 15.22 -2.59 10.33
CA LYS A 120 16.43 -2.80 9.51
C LYS A 120 16.20 -2.59 8.02
N ASP A 121 15.01 -2.90 7.54
CA ASP A 121 14.69 -2.91 6.11
C ASP A 121 14.19 -1.56 5.60
N LEU A 122 13.55 -0.75 6.44
CA LEU A 122 12.96 0.50 6.01
C LEU A 122 13.89 1.70 6.15
N VAL A 123 13.70 2.67 5.27
CA VAL A 123 14.33 4.00 5.33
C VAL A 123 13.22 5.05 5.29
N ARG A 124 13.12 5.86 6.33
CA ARG A 124 12.12 6.91 6.43
C ARG A 124 12.44 8.06 5.50
N VAL A 125 11.39 8.63 4.89
CA VAL A 125 11.44 9.80 4.03
C VAL A 125 10.40 10.83 4.48
N ASN A 126 10.39 12.01 3.88
CA ASN A 126 9.47 13.11 4.21
C ASN A 126 8.58 13.46 3.02
N MET A 127 7.84 12.49 2.50
CA MET A 127 6.96 12.70 1.35
C MET A 127 5.88 13.75 1.63
N GLN A 128 5.44 13.90 2.88
CA GLN A 128 4.48 14.94 3.28
C GLN A 128 4.97 16.36 2.97
N ASN A 129 6.27 16.57 2.81
CA ASN A 129 6.86 17.85 2.45
C ASN A 129 6.92 18.10 0.95
N TYR A 130 6.64 17.09 0.14
CA TYR A 130 6.58 17.26 -1.31
C TYR A 130 5.35 18.11 -1.68
N ARG A 131 5.58 19.13 -2.51
CA ARG A 131 4.53 20.09 -2.92
C ARG A 131 3.26 19.39 -3.43
N LYS A 132 3.44 18.39 -4.28
CA LYS A 132 2.33 17.64 -4.88
C LYS A 132 1.54 16.84 -3.84
N VAL A 133 2.22 16.28 -2.84
CA VAL A 133 1.60 15.55 -1.73
C VAL A 133 0.77 16.48 -0.86
N LYS A 134 1.35 17.60 -0.44
CA LYS A 134 0.63 18.62 0.36
C LYS A 134 -0.63 19.10 -0.35
N ALA A 135 -0.53 19.45 -1.62
CA ALA A 135 -1.66 19.93 -2.41
C ALA A 135 -2.78 18.89 -2.51
N ALA A 136 -2.43 17.62 -2.73
CA ALA A 136 -3.40 16.53 -2.81
C ALA A 136 -4.11 16.30 -1.48
N ILE A 137 -3.39 16.23 -0.36
CA ILE A 137 -3.97 16.02 0.97
C ILE A 137 -4.92 17.16 1.35
N THR A 138 -4.58 18.40 1.04
CA THR A 138 -5.42 19.57 1.36
C THR A 138 -6.83 19.44 0.80
N ARG A 139 -7.00 18.74 -0.33
CA ARG A 139 -8.34 18.52 -0.93
C ARG A 139 -9.23 17.58 -0.12
N TYR A 140 -8.67 16.83 0.83
CA TYR A 140 -9.38 15.84 1.64
C TYR A 140 -9.52 16.24 3.12
N LYS A 141 -9.00 17.39 3.50
CA LYS A 141 -9.12 17.93 4.87
C LYS A 141 -10.49 18.58 5.12
#